data_711382ff6977a5eacf708a37d7792d5a
#
_entry.id   711382ff6977a5eacf708a37d7792d5a
#
_cell.length_a   1.000
_cell.length_b   1.000
_cell.length_c   1.000
_cell.angle_alpha   90.00
_cell.angle_beta   90.00
_cell.angle_gamma   90.00
#
_symmetry.space_group_name_H-M   'P 1'
#
loop_
_entity.id
_entity.type
_entity.pdbx_description
1 polymer ?
#
loop_
_entity_poly.entity_id
_entity_poly.type
_entity_poly.pdbx_seq_one_letter_code
_entity_poly.pdbx_strand_id
1 'polypeptide(L)'
;MSAEATQLTALIITYNEIGYIEKCIDSISFADEIIVVDSYSTDGTYEFLKAHPKVKIIQNPFKNFTAQKSFALRQASNDWVLFLDADEVVTSSLKSEIKSTINSLNPVEAYWFYRKFMYQNSPLHFSGWQTDKNYRLFRKSKVKFADDKIVHETLVVNGNSKCLSEKLTHYCYKNYSDYKSKMIQYGKLRAQEELRNGKKFNYIKLIVKPCWKFLYNYIFRLGLLDARKGLNVCYLNALSIYKRYTELRILEQEIPLKVYKKLPNRQELTFDEKRLAS
;
A
#
# COMPACT_ATOMS: atom_id res chain seq x y z
N MET A 1 0.79 -41.25 -8.18
CA MET A 1 0.34 -40.40 -7.07
C MET A 1 0.08 -39.01 -7.67
N SER A 2 -1.17 -38.61 -7.78
CA SER A 2 -1.52 -37.22 -8.19
C SER A 2 -0.98 -36.30 -7.09
N ALA A 3 -0.06 -35.41 -7.46
CA ALA A 3 0.37 -34.37 -6.53
C ALA A 3 -0.88 -33.59 -6.07
N GLU A 4 -1.14 -33.52 -4.78
CA GLU A 4 -2.19 -32.65 -4.25
C GLU A 4 -1.92 -31.23 -4.76
N ALA A 5 -2.97 -30.61 -5.31
CA ALA A 5 -2.87 -29.25 -5.83
C ALA A 5 -2.45 -28.32 -4.68
N THR A 6 -1.42 -27.52 -4.93
CA THR A 6 -0.92 -26.55 -3.94
C THR A 6 -2.02 -25.53 -3.59
N GLN A 7 -2.42 -25.48 -2.32
CA GLN A 7 -3.48 -24.59 -1.86
C GLN A 7 -2.97 -23.18 -1.60
N LEU A 8 -3.80 -22.19 -1.91
CA LEU A 8 -3.50 -20.75 -1.83
C LEU A 8 -4.52 -20.02 -0.95
N THR A 9 -4.04 -19.30 0.05
CA THR A 9 -4.86 -18.32 0.79
C THR A 9 -4.64 -16.92 0.22
N ALA A 10 -5.72 -16.25 -0.18
CA ALA A 10 -5.70 -14.81 -0.44
C ALA A 10 -6.02 -14.03 0.85
N LEU A 11 -5.15 -13.11 1.22
CA LEU A 11 -5.30 -12.22 2.37
C LEU A 11 -5.48 -10.78 1.92
N ILE A 12 -6.46 -10.08 2.51
CA ILE A 12 -6.71 -8.66 2.27
C ILE A 12 -6.88 -7.96 3.62
N ILE A 13 -6.36 -6.76 3.75
CA ILE A 13 -6.75 -5.81 4.80
C ILE A 13 -7.56 -4.69 4.16
N THR A 14 -8.62 -4.24 4.82
CA THR A 14 -9.52 -3.21 4.26
C THR A 14 -10.02 -2.23 5.29
N TYR A 15 -10.31 -1.01 4.80
CA TYR A 15 -11.04 0.01 5.52
C TYR A 15 -11.68 1.00 4.54
N ASN A 16 -13.02 1.00 4.45
CA ASN A 16 -13.80 1.92 3.60
C ASN A 16 -13.38 1.89 2.12
N GLU A 17 -13.41 0.69 1.51
CA GLU A 17 -13.01 0.47 0.12
C GLU A 17 -14.14 -0.07 -0.78
N ILE A 18 -15.41 0.26 -0.44
CA ILE A 18 -16.54 -0.06 -1.33
C ILE A 18 -16.33 0.54 -2.73
N GLY A 19 -16.67 -0.21 -3.78
CA GLY A 19 -16.42 0.14 -5.19
C GLY A 19 -15.06 -0.33 -5.73
N TYR A 20 -14.12 -0.75 -4.86
CA TYR A 20 -12.87 -1.40 -5.25
C TYR A 20 -12.79 -2.82 -4.74
N ILE A 21 -13.21 -3.05 -3.50
CA ILE A 21 -13.12 -4.36 -2.86
C ILE A 21 -13.84 -5.46 -3.66
N GLU A 22 -14.94 -5.13 -4.34
CA GLU A 22 -15.68 -6.06 -5.18
C GLU A 22 -14.80 -6.61 -6.30
N LYS A 23 -14.12 -5.72 -7.04
CA LYS A 23 -13.20 -6.09 -8.12
C LYS A 23 -11.99 -6.88 -7.61
N CYS A 24 -11.50 -6.51 -6.43
CA CYS A 24 -10.42 -7.23 -5.77
C CYS A 24 -10.83 -8.67 -5.50
N ILE A 25 -11.97 -8.90 -4.81
CA ILE A 25 -12.51 -10.22 -4.47
C ILE A 25 -12.77 -11.06 -5.72
N ASP A 26 -13.41 -10.50 -6.73
CA ASP A 26 -13.68 -11.20 -8.00
C ASP A 26 -12.39 -11.69 -8.65
N SER A 27 -11.34 -10.86 -8.63
CA SER A 27 -10.04 -11.17 -9.27
C SER A 27 -9.29 -12.32 -8.62
N ILE A 28 -9.57 -12.60 -7.34
CA ILE A 28 -8.91 -13.65 -6.55
C ILE A 28 -9.81 -14.84 -6.24
N SER A 29 -10.98 -14.92 -6.89
CA SER A 29 -11.94 -16.02 -6.73
C SER A 29 -11.36 -17.43 -7.02
N PHE A 30 -10.14 -17.49 -7.54
CA PHE A 30 -9.39 -18.70 -7.83
C PHE A 30 -8.57 -19.21 -6.62
N ALA A 31 -8.45 -18.44 -5.55
CA ALA A 31 -7.82 -18.88 -4.31
C ALA A 31 -8.71 -19.89 -3.58
N ASP A 32 -8.11 -20.82 -2.87
CA ASP A 32 -8.80 -21.87 -2.12
C ASP A 32 -9.42 -21.33 -0.84
N GLU A 33 -8.82 -20.28 -0.26
CA GLU A 33 -9.29 -19.56 0.90
C GLU A 33 -9.15 -18.05 0.66
N ILE A 34 -10.20 -17.27 1.00
CA ILE A 34 -10.17 -15.81 0.95
C ILE A 34 -10.49 -15.26 2.33
N ILE A 35 -9.53 -14.57 2.94
CA ILE A 35 -9.70 -13.94 4.26
C ILE A 35 -9.53 -12.43 4.11
N VAL A 36 -10.50 -11.69 4.61
CA VAL A 36 -10.46 -10.23 4.64
C VAL A 36 -10.48 -9.76 6.10
N VAL A 37 -9.50 -8.94 6.47
CA VAL A 37 -9.45 -8.29 7.78
C VAL A 37 -9.93 -6.85 7.63
N ASP A 38 -11.13 -6.60 8.13
CA ASP A 38 -11.79 -5.29 8.09
C ASP A 38 -11.48 -4.47 9.34
N SER A 39 -11.12 -3.21 9.15
CA SER A 39 -10.80 -2.26 10.22
C SER A 39 -12.02 -1.46 10.68
N TYR A 40 -13.19 -2.11 10.77
CA TYR A 40 -14.49 -1.50 11.11
C TYR A 40 -14.93 -0.46 10.07
N SER A 41 -15.08 -0.90 8.83
CA SER A 41 -15.62 -0.09 7.72
C SER A 41 -17.06 0.36 7.99
N THR A 42 -17.40 1.55 7.46
CA THR A 42 -18.70 2.21 7.66
C THR A 42 -19.37 2.65 6.34
N ASP A 43 -18.78 2.26 5.20
CA ASP A 43 -19.22 2.67 3.85
C ASP A 43 -19.95 1.57 3.06
N GLY A 44 -20.29 0.45 3.73
CA GLY A 44 -20.89 -0.73 3.11
C GLY A 44 -19.90 -1.84 2.74
N THR A 45 -18.58 -1.60 2.91
CA THR A 45 -17.53 -2.61 2.64
C THR A 45 -17.75 -3.88 3.48
N TYR A 46 -18.03 -3.72 4.77
CA TYR A 46 -18.21 -4.85 5.68
C TYR A 46 -19.44 -5.69 5.31
N GLU A 47 -20.56 -5.03 5.03
CA GLU A 47 -21.83 -5.66 4.67
C GLU A 47 -21.69 -6.47 3.37
N PHE A 48 -21.03 -5.89 2.37
CA PHE A 48 -20.73 -6.58 1.10
C PHE A 48 -19.88 -7.84 1.36
N LEU A 49 -18.80 -7.74 2.11
CA LEU A 49 -17.90 -8.86 2.39
C LEU A 49 -18.57 -9.95 3.23
N LYS A 50 -19.41 -9.55 4.20
CA LYS A 50 -20.17 -10.49 5.06
C LYS A 50 -21.20 -11.30 4.26
N ALA A 51 -21.79 -10.71 3.22
CA ALA A 51 -22.75 -11.39 2.35
C ALA A 51 -22.05 -12.28 1.30
N HIS A 52 -20.74 -12.15 1.10
CA HIS A 52 -20.05 -12.88 0.04
C HIS A 52 -19.71 -14.32 0.44
N PRO A 53 -20.19 -15.36 -0.30
CA PRO A 53 -20.17 -16.77 0.15
C PRO A 53 -18.77 -17.37 0.27
N LYS A 54 -17.76 -16.81 -0.41
CA LYS A 54 -16.37 -17.33 -0.41
C LYS A 54 -15.44 -16.56 0.52
N VAL A 55 -15.93 -15.51 1.19
CA VAL A 55 -15.08 -14.63 2.00
C VAL A 55 -15.26 -14.95 3.49
N LYS A 56 -14.15 -15.22 4.16
CA LYS A 56 -14.08 -15.21 5.61
C LYS A 56 -13.69 -13.82 6.07
N ILE A 57 -14.67 -13.05 6.57
CA ILE A 57 -14.41 -11.71 7.10
C ILE A 57 -14.13 -11.75 8.59
N ILE A 58 -13.12 -10.98 9.02
CA ILE A 58 -12.72 -10.83 10.44
C ILE A 58 -12.56 -9.34 10.71
N GLN A 59 -13.21 -8.83 11.75
CA GLN A 59 -12.99 -7.45 12.19
C GLN A 59 -11.85 -7.38 13.20
N ASN A 60 -10.91 -6.45 12.99
CA ASN A 60 -9.80 -6.20 13.90
C ASN A 60 -9.51 -4.71 14.00
N PRO A 61 -9.42 -4.14 15.23
CA PRO A 61 -9.09 -2.72 15.38
C PRO A 61 -7.73 -2.39 14.77
N PHE A 62 -7.70 -1.33 13.97
CA PHE A 62 -6.47 -0.90 13.34
C PHE A 62 -5.54 -0.21 14.35
N LYS A 63 -4.35 -0.73 14.53
CA LYS A 63 -3.28 -0.06 15.30
C LYS A 63 -2.26 0.60 14.38
N ASN A 64 -1.73 -0.16 13.44
CA ASN A 64 -0.84 0.24 12.35
C ASN A 64 -0.82 -0.86 11.29
N PHE A 65 -0.21 -0.59 10.13
CA PHE A 65 -0.18 -1.56 9.02
C PHE A 65 0.55 -2.85 9.36
N THR A 66 1.70 -2.77 10.03
CA THR A 66 2.47 -3.94 10.45
C THR A 66 1.63 -4.86 11.35
N ALA A 67 0.96 -4.31 12.34
CA ALA A 67 0.10 -5.09 13.25
C ALA A 67 -1.09 -5.72 12.50
N GLN A 68 -1.75 -4.95 11.60
CA GLN A 68 -2.89 -5.43 10.84
C GLN A 68 -2.50 -6.54 9.86
N LYS A 69 -1.40 -6.35 9.11
CA LYS A 69 -0.89 -7.37 8.18
C LYS A 69 -0.37 -8.61 8.91
N SER A 70 0.30 -8.44 10.06
CA SER A 70 0.73 -9.56 10.89
C SER A 70 -0.47 -10.34 11.48
N PHE A 71 -1.54 -9.64 11.86
CA PHE A 71 -2.77 -10.28 12.31
C PHE A 71 -3.41 -11.08 11.17
N ALA A 72 -3.56 -10.48 9.99
CA ALA A 72 -4.10 -11.15 8.80
C ALA A 72 -3.28 -12.39 8.43
N LEU A 73 -1.95 -12.30 8.43
CA LEU A 73 -1.06 -13.41 8.09
C LEU A 73 -1.28 -14.61 9.02
N ARG A 74 -1.51 -14.38 10.31
CA ARG A 74 -1.80 -15.47 11.26
C ARG A 74 -3.08 -16.23 10.96
N GLN A 75 -4.06 -15.58 10.31
CA GLN A 75 -5.36 -16.20 9.99
C GLN A 75 -5.31 -17.17 8.81
N ALA A 76 -4.30 -17.08 7.93
CA ALA A 76 -4.16 -17.95 6.76
C ALA A 76 -4.03 -19.43 7.17
N SER A 77 -4.80 -20.31 6.54
CA SER A 77 -4.72 -21.76 6.76
C SER A 77 -3.62 -22.40 5.93
N ASN A 78 -3.35 -21.90 4.73
CA ASN A 78 -2.37 -22.44 3.81
C ASN A 78 -1.00 -21.76 3.93
N ASP A 79 0.06 -22.46 3.53
CA ASP A 79 1.42 -21.90 3.54
C ASP A 79 1.63 -20.88 2.39
N TRP A 80 1.05 -21.13 1.21
CA TRP A 80 1.05 -20.14 0.15
C TRP A 80 0.02 -19.05 0.40
N VAL A 81 0.51 -17.82 0.42
CA VAL A 81 -0.30 -16.62 0.68
C VAL A 81 -0.12 -15.62 -0.44
N LEU A 82 -1.24 -15.17 -1.00
CA LEU A 82 -1.34 -13.99 -1.86
C LEU A 82 -1.89 -12.83 -1.03
N PHE A 83 -1.04 -11.86 -0.70
CA PHE A 83 -1.42 -10.72 0.13
C PHE A 83 -1.68 -9.49 -0.74
N LEU A 84 -2.92 -8.98 -0.74
CA LEU A 84 -3.34 -7.83 -1.55
C LEU A 84 -3.86 -6.68 -0.69
N ASP A 85 -3.73 -5.48 -1.21
CA ASP A 85 -4.47 -4.33 -0.73
C ASP A 85 -5.87 -4.31 -1.40
N ALA A 86 -6.88 -3.74 -0.75
CA ALA A 86 -8.29 -3.83 -1.19
C ALA A 86 -8.57 -3.16 -2.55
N ASP A 87 -7.67 -2.30 -3.00
CA ASP A 87 -7.72 -1.59 -4.29
C ASP A 87 -6.80 -2.21 -5.36
N GLU A 88 -6.30 -3.42 -5.12
CA GLU A 88 -5.47 -4.19 -6.07
C GLU A 88 -6.29 -5.28 -6.78
N VAL A 89 -6.01 -5.49 -8.06
CA VAL A 89 -6.73 -6.44 -8.91
C VAL A 89 -5.75 -7.34 -9.66
N VAL A 90 -5.93 -8.65 -9.54
CA VAL A 90 -5.16 -9.68 -10.25
C VAL A 90 -5.70 -9.83 -11.67
N THR A 91 -4.85 -9.61 -12.68
CA THR A 91 -5.22 -9.84 -14.09
C THR A 91 -5.28 -11.33 -14.42
N SER A 92 -5.93 -11.70 -15.52
CA SER A 92 -6.00 -13.10 -15.96
C SER A 92 -4.61 -13.69 -16.24
N SER A 93 -3.71 -12.91 -16.82
CA SER A 93 -2.31 -13.30 -17.06
C SER A 93 -1.55 -13.52 -15.74
N LEU A 94 -1.67 -12.59 -14.78
CA LEU A 94 -1.05 -12.73 -13.46
C LEU A 94 -1.61 -13.94 -12.68
N LYS A 95 -2.93 -14.19 -12.75
CA LYS A 95 -3.56 -15.38 -12.18
C LYS A 95 -2.90 -16.67 -12.72
N SER A 96 -2.70 -16.74 -14.04
CA SER A 96 -2.07 -17.90 -14.67
C SER A 96 -0.62 -18.06 -14.22
N GLU A 97 0.14 -16.97 -14.13
CA GLU A 97 1.52 -16.97 -13.65
C GLU A 97 1.60 -17.37 -12.16
N ILE A 98 0.71 -16.86 -11.30
CA ILE A 98 0.66 -17.28 -9.88
C ILE A 98 0.44 -18.78 -9.78
N LYS A 99 -0.58 -19.32 -10.47
CA LYS A 99 -0.90 -20.76 -10.42
C LYS A 99 0.25 -21.62 -10.91
N SER A 100 0.90 -21.27 -12.02
CA SER A 100 2.06 -22.01 -12.54
C SER A 100 3.25 -21.93 -11.59
N THR A 101 3.45 -20.79 -10.94
CA THR A 101 4.55 -20.54 -10.02
C THR A 101 4.45 -21.41 -8.76
N ILE A 102 3.29 -21.41 -8.07
CA ILE A 102 3.13 -22.19 -6.83
C ILE A 102 3.14 -23.71 -7.07
N ASN A 103 2.82 -24.15 -8.28
CA ASN A 103 2.84 -25.56 -8.69
C ASN A 103 4.14 -25.97 -9.41
N SER A 104 5.13 -25.08 -9.53
CA SER A 104 6.42 -25.41 -10.14
C SER A 104 7.22 -26.37 -9.24
N LEU A 105 8.18 -27.09 -9.81
CA LEU A 105 8.99 -28.09 -9.07
C LEU A 105 9.82 -27.46 -7.94
N ASN A 106 10.34 -26.24 -8.14
CA ASN A 106 11.20 -25.55 -7.17
C ASN A 106 10.82 -24.06 -7.04
N PRO A 107 9.65 -23.74 -6.44
CA PRO A 107 9.27 -22.36 -6.21
C PRO A 107 10.12 -21.75 -5.09
N VAL A 108 10.57 -20.51 -5.26
CA VAL A 108 11.23 -19.77 -4.19
C VAL A 108 10.22 -19.30 -3.12
N GLU A 109 10.73 -18.80 -2.00
CA GLU A 109 9.92 -18.54 -0.80
C GLU A 109 9.03 -17.32 -0.93
N ALA A 110 9.40 -16.33 -1.77
CA ALA A 110 8.60 -15.11 -1.97
C ALA A 110 8.76 -14.53 -3.37
N TYR A 111 7.70 -13.90 -3.83
CA TYR A 111 7.65 -13.21 -5.12
C TYR A 111 7.12 -11.79 -4.94
N TRP A 112 7.78 -10.84 -5.57
CA TRP A 112 7.31 -9.47 -5.71
C TRP A 112 6.68 -9.26 -7.07
N PHE A 113 5.74 -8.32 -7.12
CA PHE A 113 5.08 -7.90 -8.34
C PHE A 113 5.35 -6.44 -8.60
N TYR A 114 5.57 -6.08 -9.86
CA TYR A 114 5.42 -4.69 -10.25
C TYR A 114 3.95 -4.31 -10.28
N ARG A 115 3.65 -3.05 -9.97
CA ARG A 115 2.28 -2.54 -9.99
C ARG A 115 2.03 -1.68 -11.22
N LYS A 116 0.86 -1.86 -11.85
CA LYS A 116 0.30 -1.00 -12.88
C LYS A 116 -0.66 -0.03 -12.21
N PHE A 117 -0.23 1.21 -12.04
CA PHE A 117 -1.03 2.22 -11.37
C PHE A 117 -2.13 2.75 -12.26
N MET A 118 -3.33 2.91 -11.68
CA MET A 118 -4.49 3.48 -12.33
C MET A 118 -4.84 4.81 -11.69
N TYR A 119 -5.01 5.84 -12.51
CA TYR A 119 -5.52 7.13 -12.10
C TYR A 119 -6.82 7.40 -12.83
N GLN A 120 -7.94 7.52 -12.10
CA GLN A 120 -9.29 7.68 -12.68
C GLN A 120 -9.58 6.62 -13.77
N ASN A 121 -9.38 5.34 -13.45
CA ASN A 121 -9.53 4.19 -14.36
C ASN A 121 -8.64 4.19 -15.61
N SER A 122 -7.65 5.07 -15.69
CA SER A 122 -6.68 5.14 -16.79
C SER A 122 -5.28 4.80 -16.31
N PRO A 123 -4.51 3.97 -17.04
CA PRO A 123 -3.16 3.61 -16.60
C PRO A 123 -2.22 4.80 -16.60
N LEU A 124 -1.32 4.81 -15.59
CA LEU A 124 -0.13 5.64 -15.54
C LEU A 124 1.06 4.81 -15.96
N HIS A 125 1.80 5.28 -16.97
CA HIS A 125 2.95 4.57 -17.51
C HIS A 125 4.27 5.13 -16.98
N PHE A 126 4.27 6.39 -16.54
CA PHE A 126 5.46 7.18 -16.21
C PHE A 126 5.32 7.84 -14.83
N SER A 127 5.91 9.01 -14.64
CA SER A 127 5.78 9.82 -13.39
C SER A 127 6.43 9.21 -12.14
N GLY A 128 7.30 8.20 -12.31
CA GLY A 128 8.03 7.58 -11.19
C GLY A 128 7.42 6.30 -10.62
N TRP A 129 6.27 5.86 -11.10
CA TRP A 129 5.59 4.65 -10.63
C TRP A 129 6.07 3.35 -11.27
N GLN A 130 6.87 3.43 -12.33
CA GLN A 130 7.30 2.26 -13.13
C GLN A 130 8.10 1.22 -12.36
N THR A 131 8.78 1.64 -11.29
CA THR A 131 9.70 0.78 -10.52
C THR A 131 9.13 0.35 -9.17
N ASP A 132 7.86 0.66 -8.93
CA ASP A 132 7.23 0.29 -7.67
C ASP A 132 6.87 -1.20 -7.67
N LYS A 133 7.34 -1.91 -6.63
CA LYS A 133 7.18 -3.34 -6.48
C LYS A 133 7.05 -3.72 -5.00
N ASN A 134 6.21 -4.70 -4.72
CA ASN A 134 6.01 -5.23 -3.39
C ASN A 134 5.95 -6.75 -3.39
N TYR A 135 6.33 -7.36 -2.26
CA TYR A 135 6.05 -8.77 -2.04
C TYR A 135 4.54 -8.99 -1.90
N ARG A 136 3.99 -9.86 -2.74
CA ARG A 136 2.57 -10.18 -2.74
C ARG A 136 2.28 -11.68 -2.67
N LEU A 137 3.17 -12.55 -3.15
CA LEU A 137 3.03 -14.00 -3.09
C LEU A 137 4.19 -14.58 -2.32
N PHE A 138 3.92 -15.36 -1.26
CA PHE A 138 4.98 -15.90 -0.40
C PHE A 138 4.50 -17.10 0.44
N ARG A 139 5.46 -17.86 0.95
CA ARG A 139 5.21 -18.89 1.95
C ARG A 139 5.09 -18.26 3.33
N LYS A 140 3.94 -18.45 4.02
CA LYS A 140 3.68 -17.97 5.38
C LYS A 140 4.78 -18.38 6.37
N SER A 141 5.24 -19.63 6.28
CA SER A 141 6.29 -20.18 7.14
C SER A 141 7.67 -19.54 6.94
N LYS A 142 7.87 -18.79 5.86
CA LYS A 142 9.17 -18.19 5.47
C LYS A 142 9.21 -16.67 5.60
N VAL A 143 8.14 -16.05 6.10
CA VAL A 143 8.06 -14.59 6.17
C VAL A 143 7.58 -14.09 7.53
N LYS A 144 7.96 -12.85 7.84
CA LYS A 144 7.39 -12.06 8.94
C LYS A 144 7.40 -10.59 8.59
N PHE A 145 6.43 -9.84 9.10
CA PHE A 145 6.48 -8.37 9.05
C PHE A 145 7.42 -7.86 10.14
N ALA A 146 8.29 -6.90 9.80
CA ALA A 146 9.23 -6.31 10.76
C ALA A 146 8.48 -5.39 11.74
N ASP A 147 8.66 -5.61 13.04
CA ASP A 147 7.92 -4.91 14.10
C ASP A 147 8.37 -3.45 14.33
N ASP A 148 9.52 -3.07 13.80
CA ASP A 148 10.20 -1.80 14.06
C ASP A 148 9.73 -0.63 13.17
N LYS A 149 8.86 -0.86 12.17
CA LYS A 149 8.41 0.16 11.23
C LYS A 149 6.90 0.42 11.32
N ILE A 150 6.57 1.68 11.53
CA ILE A 150 5.18 2.16 11.67
C ILE A 150 4.59 2.50 10.29
N VAL A 151 5.41 3.09 9.43
CA VAL A 151 5.07 3.45 8.05
C VAL A 151 6.07 2.76 7.13
N HIS A 152 5.60 2.10 6.08
CA HIS A 152 6.37 1.22 5.18
C HIS A 152 6.78 -0.09 5.88
N GLU A 153 5.78 -0.91 6.16
CA GLU A 153 6.02 -2.27 6.63
C GLU A 153 6.95 -3.02 5.67
N THR A 154 7.92 -3.69 6.26
CA THR A 154 8.87 -4.49 5.49
C THR A 154 8.60 -5.95 5.75
N LEU A 155 8.32 -6.70 4.69
CA LEU A 155 8.29 -8.16 4.77
C LEU A 155 9.72 -8.69 4.79
N VAL A 156 10.08 -9.37 5.86
CA VAL A 156 11.35 -10.08 5.99
C VAL A 156 11.15 -11.50 5.48
N VAL A 157 11.94 -11.89 4.50
CA VAL A 157 11.87 -13.21 3.85
C VAL A 157 13.08 -14.04 4.30
N ASN A 158 12.82 -15.23 4.83
CA ASN A 158 13.85 -16.22 5.12
C ASN A 158 13.96 -17.18 3.94
N GLY A 159 14.84 -16.88 2.99
CA GLY A 159 15.05 -17.62 1.76
C GLY A 159 15.19 -16.73 0.53
N ASN A 160 14.97 -17.32 -0.63
CA ASN A 160 15.13 -16.66 -1.92
C ASN A 160 13.85 -15.94 -2.35
N SER A 161 14.02 -14.95 -3.20
CA SER A 161 12.89 -14.24 -3.80
C SER A 161 13.10 -13.94 -5.27
N LYS A 162 12.00 -13.91 -6.04
CA LYS A 162 12.00 -13.59 -7.47
C LYS A 162 10.93 -12.56 -7.77
N CYS A 163 11.01 -11.95 -8.94
CA CYS A 163 9.97 -11.06 -9.47
C CYS A 163 9.10 -11.84 -10.44
N LEU A 164 7.77 -11.72 -10.35
CA LEU A 164 6.89 -12.18 -11.41
C LEU A 164 6.93 -11.20 -12.59
N SER A 165 6.64 -11.72 -13.78
CA SER A 165 6.68 -10.95 -15.03
C SER A 165 5.44 -10.09 -15.19
N GLU A 166 4.28 -10.62 -14.79
CA GLU A 166 3.00 -9.96 -14.89
C GLU A 166 2.78 -8.93 -13.77
N LYS A 167 2.01 -7.89 -14.09
CA LYS A 167 1.81 -6.76 -13.18
C LYS A 167 0.47 -6.84 -12.46
N LEU A 168 0.48 -6.46 -11.19
CA LEU A 168 -0.72 -6.24 -10.40
C LEU A 168 -1.34 -4.88 -10.74
N THR A 169 -2.62 -4.81 -11.03
CA THR A 169 -3.32 -3.54 -11.26
C THR A 169 -3.68 -2.90 -9.92
N HIS A 170 -3.33 -1.62 -9.73
CA HIS A 170 -3.55 -0.89 -8.49
C HIS A 170 -4.36 0.39 -8.74
N TYR A 171 -5.56 0.47 -8.19
CA TYR A 171 -6.49 1.60 -8.32
C TYR A 171 -6.31 2.61 -7.19
N CYS A 172 -5.12 3.13 -7.04
CA CYS A 172 -4.70 3.91 -5.87
C CYS A 172 -5.43 5.25 -5.68
N TYR A 173 -6.07 5.81 -6.73
CA TYR A 173 -6.68 7.14 -6.65
C TYR A 173 -8.02 7.20 -7.39
N LYS A 174 -9.10 7.36 -6.63
CA LYS A 174 -10.48 7.45 -7.15
C LYS A 174 -10.66 8.69 -8.04
N ASN A 175 -10.14 9.83 -7.60
CA ASN A 175 -10.25 11.10 -8.30
C ASN A 175 -9.15 12.07 -7.85
N TYR A 176 -9.11 13.26 -8.48
CA TYR A 176 -8.14 14.30 -8.16
C TYR A 176 -8.24 14.81 -6.70
N SER A 177 -9.46 14.98 -6.17
CA SER A 177 -9.69 15.47 -4.81
C SER A 177 -9.19 14.47 -3.77
N ASP A 178 -9.49 13.19 -3.96
CA ASP A 178 -9.01 12.10 -3.10
C ASP A 178 -7.48 12.06 -3.09
N TYR A 179 -6.84 12.07 -4.26
CA TYR A 179 -5.40 12.09 -4.36
C TYR A 179 -4.77 13.33 -3.70
N LYS A 180 -5.36 14.52 -3.93
CA LYS A 180 -4.90 15.76 -3.31
C LYS A 180 -4.96 15.68 -1.78
N SER A 181 -6.05 15.17 -1.23
CA SER A 181 -6.23 14.99 0.22
C SER A 181 -5.19 14.03 0.80
N LYS A 182 -5.00 12.88 0.16
CA LYS A 182 -3.95 11.91 0.51
C LYS A 182 -2.55 12.56 0.51
N MET A 183 -2.21 13.32 -0.52
CA MET A 183 -0.89 13.97 -0.62
C MET A 183 -0.66 15.06 0.44
N ILE A 184 -1.68 15.81 0.78
CA ILE A 184 -1.61 16.80 1.87
C ILE A 184 -1.34 16.08 3.19
N GLN A 185 -2.05 15.01 3.47
CA GLN A 185 -1.92 14.26 4.71
C GLN A 185 -0.58 13.53 4.82
N TYR A 186 -0.10 12.89 3.74
CA TYR A 186 1.26 12.36 3.70
C TYR A 186 2.31 13.42 4.01
N GLY A 187 2.13 14.64 3.49
CA GLY A 187 3.00 15.76 3.80
C GLY A 187 3.03 16.05 5.30
N LYS A 188 1.87 16.11 5.95
CA LYS A 188 1.75 16.36 7.41
C LYS A 188 2.39 15.24 8.24
N LEU A 189 2.08 13.98 7.95
CA LEU A 189 2.65 12.83 8.65
C LEU A 189 4.19 12.80 8.55
N ARG A 190 4.73 13.10 7.37
CA ARG A 190 6.18 13.20 7.16
C ARG A 190 6.81 14.37 7.90
N ALA A 191 6.10 15.47 8.08
CA ALA A 191 6.57 16.59 8.91
C ALA A 191 6.73 16.19 10.37
N GLN A 192 5.74 15.48 10.92
CA GLN A 192 5.80 14.94 12.29
C GLN A 192 6.97 13.98 12.47
N GLU A 193 7.18 13.06 11.53
CA GLU A 193 8.31 12.13 11.55
C GLU A 193 9.66 12.88 11.46
N GLU A 194 9.78 13.87 10.57
CA GLU A 194 11.00 14.67 10.44
C GLU A 194 11.30 15.47 11.72
N LEU A 195 10.27 16.03 12.38
CA LEU A 195 10.43 16.72 13.66
C LEU A 195 10.89 15.76 14.77
N ARG A 196 10.32 14.57 14.88
CA ARG A 196 10.76 13.52 15.82
C ARG A 196 12.21 13.15 15.61
N ASN A 197 12.65 13.09 14.37
CA ASN A 197 14.03 12.82 13.99
C ASN A 197 14.96 14.03 14.15
N GLY A 198 14.48 15.13 14.78
CA GLY A 198 15.28 16.34 15.06
C GLY A 198 15.57 17.21 13.84
N LYS A 199 14.92 16.98 12.71
CA LYS A 199 15.06 17.83 11.52
C LYS A 199 14.33 19.14 11.73
N LYS A 200 14.97 20.23 11.30
CA LYS A 200 14.44 21.58 11.39
C LYS A 200 13.92 22.08 10.06
N PHE A 201 13.00 23.04 10.14
CA PHE A 201 12.51 23.76 8.98
C PHE A 201 13.63 24.51 8.26
N ASN A 202 13.51 24.64 6.94
CA ASN A 202 14.44 25.38 6.12
C ASN A 202 13.73 25.94 4.88
N TYR A 203 13.83 27.25 4.67
CA TYR A 203 13.17 27.98 3.57
C TYR A 203 13.65 27.49 2.18
N ILE A 204 14.94 27.21 2.03
CA ILE A 204 15.50 26.72 0.77
C ILE A 204 14.86 25.37 0.41
N LYS A 205 14.75 24.46 1.40
CA LYS A 205 14.13 23.14 1.21
C LYS A 205 12.64 23.24 0.90
N LEU A 206 11.93 24.25 1.47
CA LEU A 206 10.51 24.49 1.18
C LEU A 206 10.25 24.77 -0.31
N ILE A 207 11.18 25.45 -0.98
CA ILE A 207 11.05 25.83 -2.41
C ILE A 207 11.73 24.80 -3.31
N VAL A 208 13.00 24.52 -3.05
CA VAL A 208 13.83 23.71 -3.96
C VAL A 208 13.34 22.26 -4.06
N LYS A 209 12.96 21.65 -2.92
CA LYS A 209 12.59 20.22 -2.94
C LYS A 209 11.27 19.92 -3.66
N PRO A 210 10.18 20.68 -3.48
CA PRO A 210 8.96 20.48 -4.29
C PRO A 210 9.22 20.72 -5.79
N CYS A 211 9.92 21.81 -6.14
CA CYS A 211 10.26 22.11 -7.52
C CYS A 211 11.09 21.00 -8.15
N TRP A 212 12.14 20.55 -7.45
CA TRP A 212 12.96 19.43 -7.92
C TRP A 212 12.14 18.15 -8.08
N LYS A 213 11.27 17.81 -7.11
CA LYS A 213 10.42 16.62 -7.20
C LYS A 213 9.49 16.67 -8.40
N PHE A 214 8.89 17.84 -8.66
CA PHE A 214 8.06 18.05 -9.85
C PHE A 214 8.87 17.84 -11.13
N LEU A 215 9.96 18.57 -11.32
CA LEU A 215 10.80 18.50 -12.51
C LEU A 215 11.35 17.08 -12.71
N TYR A 216 11.85 16.46 -11.65
CA TYR A 216 12.38 15.11 -11.73
C TYR A 216 11.33 14.11 -12.22
N ASN A 217 10.12 14.12 -11.64
CA ASN A 217 9.06 13.19 -12.05
C ASN A 217 8.49 13.54 -13.43
N TYR A 218 8.33 14.82 -13.74
CA TYR A 218 7.70 15.26 -14.97
C TYR A 218 8.61 15.12 -16.18
N ILE A 219 9.91 15.50 -16.05
CA ILE A 219 10.88 15.46 -17.13
C ILE A 219 11.66 14.14 -17.11
N PHE A 220 12.45 13.88 -16.07
CA PHE A 220 13.38 12.75 -16.04
C PHE A 220 12.67 11.39 -15.89
N ARG A 221 11.52 11.34 -15.23
CA ARG A 221 10.67 10.14 -15.14
C ARG A 221 9.55 10.15 -16.18
N LEU A 222 9.66 10.99 -17.18
CA LEU A 222 8.79 11.06 -18.36
C LEU A 222 7.31 11.28 -18.06
N GLY A 223 6.97 11.92 -16.93
CA GLY A 223 5.58 12.21 -16.57
C GLY A 223 4.83 13.04 -17.61
N LEU A 224 5.55 13.81 -18.42
CA LEU A 224 4.99 14.56 -19.55
C LEU A 224 4.29 13.65 -20.57
N LEU A 225 4.74 12.38 -20.73
CA LEU A 225 4.16 11.41 -21.66
C LEU A 225 2.81 10.83 -21.18
N ASP A 226 2.50 10.96 -19.89
CA ASP A 226 1.16 10.66 -19.34
C ASP A 226 0.19 11.85 -19.52
N ALA A 227 0.58 12.88 -20.27
CA ALA A 227 -0.20 14.07 -20.58
C ALA A 227 -0.78 14.75 -19.31
N ARG A 228 -2.08 15.10 -19.30
CA ARG A 228 -2.74 15.77 -18.17
C ARG A 228 -2.69 14.96 -16.87
N LYS A 229 -2.73 13.62 -16.95
CA LYS A 229 -2.64 12.74 -15.78
C LYS A 229 -1.26 12.83 -15.13
N GLY A 230 -0.21 12.76 -15.94
CA GLY A 230 1.18 12.90 -15.48
C GLY A 230 1.44 14.27 -14.84
N LEU A 231 0.92 15.35 -15.43
CA LEU A 231 0.99 16.69 -14.83
C LEU A 231 0.34 16.72 -13.43
N ASN A 232 -0.89 16.20 -13.30
CA ASN A 232 -1.60 16.15 -12.03
C ASN A 232 -0.84 15.35 -10.97
N VAL A 233 -0.35 14.17 -11.34
CA VAL A 233 0.39 13.29 -10.42
C VAL A 233 1.70 13.94 -9.98
N CYS A 234 2.48 14.49 -10.91
CA CYS A 234 3.74 15.16 -10.58
C CYS A 234 3.52 16.39 -9.70
N TYR A 235 2.48 17.19 -9.98
CA TYR A 235 2.11 18.34 -9.17
C TYR A 235 1.69 17.92 -7.74
N LEU A 236 0.81 16.92 -7.60
CA LEU A 236 0.34 16.47 -6.28
C LEU A 236 1.45 15.83 -5.45
N ASN A 237 2.37 15.11 -6.08
CA ASN A 237 3.57 14.61 -5.38
C ASN A 237 4.46 15.76 -4.89
N ALA A 238 4.62 16.82 -5.67
CA ALA A 238 5.35 18.01 -5.26
C ALA A 238 4.61 18.76 -4.13
N LEU A 239 3.28 18.84 -4.21
CA LEU A 239 2.44 19.42 -3.17
C LEU A 239 2.61 18.72 -1.82
N SER A 240 2.74 17.39 -1.80
CA SER A 240 3.02 16.63 -0.57
C SER A 240 4.32 17.11 0.10
N ILE A 241 5.38 17.33 -0.70
CA ILE A 241 6.66 17.85 -0.17
C ILE A 241 6.51 19.29 0.31
N TYR A 242 5.81 20.15 -0.42
CA TYR A 242 5.54 21.51 0.01
C TYR A 242 4.78 21.52 1.36
N LYS A 243 3.72 20.72 1.47
CA LYS A 243 2.93 20.58 2.71
C LYS A 243 3.75 20.03 3.88
N ARG A 244 4.69 19.11 3.64
CA ARG A 244 5.62 18.64 4.66
C ARG A 244 6.44 19.78 5.28
N TYR A 245 7.02 20.65 4.48
CA TYR A 245 7.84 21.75 5.01
C TYR A 245 7.00 22.88 5.63
N THR A 246 5.81 23.17 5.10
CA THR A 246 4.90 24.13 5.74
C THR A 246 4.43 23.64 7.10
N GLU A 247 4.06 22.36 7.21
CA GLU A 247 3.67 21.74 8.48
C GLU A 247 4.82 21.68 9.49
N LEU A 248 6.02 21.31 9.01
CA LEU A 248 7.22 21.28 9.88
C LEU A 248 7.49 22.66 10.50
N ARG A 249 7.30 23.75 9.73
CA ARG A 249 7.41 25.12 10.25
C ARG A 249 6.41 25.40 11.36
N ILE A 250 5.14 24.99 11.16
CA ILE A 250 4.06 25.17 12.15
C ILE A 250 4.39 24.42 13.44
N LEU A 251 4.73 23.14 13.30
CA LEU A 251 5.05 22.27 14.44
C LEU A 251 6.26 22.76 15.25
N GLU A 252 7.28 23.32 14.60
CA GLU A 252 8.43 23.91 15.31
C GLU A 252 8.07 25.13 16.13
N GLN A 253 7.07 25.90 15.68
CA GLN A 253 6.61 27.11 16.42
C GLN A 253 5.70 26.75 17.59
N GLU A 254 4.85 25.71 17.41
CA GLU A 254 3.86 25.33 18.42
C GLU A 254 4.39 24.41 19.52
N ILE A 255 5.38 23.58 19.20
CA ILE A 255 5.86 22.54 20.12
C ILE A 255 7.38 22.64 20.32
N PRO A 256 7.87 23.01 21.52
CA PRO A 256 9.30 22.95 21.82
C PRO A 256 9.87 21.57 21.57
N LEU A 257 10.97 21.48 20.85
CA LEU A 257 11.58 20.21 20.37
C LEU A 257 11.84 19.20 21.49
N LYS A 258 12.15 19.69 22.72
CA LYS A 258 12.36 18.87 23.93
C LYS A 258 11.07 18.16 24.38
N VAL A 259 9.91 18.77 24.16
CA VAL A 259 8.60 18.20 24.53
C VAL A 259 8.20 17.16 23.50
N TYR A 260 8.41 17.44 22.21
CA TYR A 260 8.03 16.55 21.13
C TYR A 260 8.78 15.18 21.17
N LYS A 261 10.07 15.18 21.51
CA LYS A 261 10.86 13.95 21.68
C LYS A 261 10.42 13.07 22.86
N LYS A 262 9.69 13.64 23.84
CA LYS A 262 9.17 12.93 25.02
C LYS A 262 7.72 12.46 24.84
N LEU A 263 7.04 12.85 23.75
CA LEU A 263 5.69 12.33 23.47
C LEU A 263 5.81 10.83 23.19
N PRO A 264 5.01 10.00 23.89
CA PRO A 264 4.97 8.58 23.60
C PRO A 264 4.60 8.40 22.11
N ASN A 265 5.00 7.28 21.52
CA ASN A 265 4.64 6.89 20.16
C ASN A 265 3.10 6.71 20.04
N ARG A 266 2.34 7.77 20.29
CA ARG A 266 0.91 7.85 20.02
C ARG A 266 0.71 7.99 18.50
N GLN A 267 0.84 6.88 17.83
CA GLN A 267 0.24 6.66 16.53
C GLN A 267 -0.92 5.69 16.70
N GLU A 268 -1.93 6.13 17.38
CA GLU A 268 -3.27 5.87 16.88
C GLU A 268 -3.42 6.82 15.70
N LEU A 269 -3.16 6.32 14.49
CA LEU A 269 -3.56 6.99 13.27
C LEU A 269 -5.06 7.30 13.41
N THR A 270 -5.46 8.54 13.21
CA THR A 270 -6.88 8.87 13.18
C THR A 270 -7.57 8.07 12.08
N PHE A 271 -8.86 7.91 12.16
CA PHE A 271 -9.65 7.09 11.25
C PHE A 271 -9.42 7.44 9.77
N ASP A 272 -9.21 8.73 9.45
CA ASP A 272 -8.87 9.21 8.10
C ASP A 272 -7.45 8.87 7.67
N GLU A 273 -6.52 8.75 8.62
CA GLU A 273 -5.12 8.36 8.34
C GLU A 273 -5.00 6.88 7.95
N LYS A 274 -5.94 6.04 8.39
CA LYS A 274 -5.98 4.61 8.06
C LYS A 274 -6.24 4.35 6.58
N ARG A 275 -7.11 5.18 5.96
CA ARG A 275 -7.47 5.09 4.54
C ARG A 275 -6.36 5.55 3.58
N LEU A 276 -5.40 6.31 4.08
CA LEU A 276 -4.39 6.98 3.25
C LEU A 276 -3.12 6.17 3.05
N ALA A 277 -2.96 5.13 3.80
CA ALA A 277 -1.75 4.34 3.84
C ALA A 277 -1.96 2.91 3.28
N SER A 278 -3.19 2.58 2.86
CA SER A 278 -3.52 1.35 2.09
C SER A 278 -3.13 1.44 0.61
#